data_4eb2bf8012b00e14200f4f674bf30107
#
_entry.id   4eb2bf8012b00e14200f4f674bf30107
#
_cell.length_a   1.000
_cell.length_b   1.000
_cell.length_c   1.000
_cell.angle_alpha   90.00
_cell.angle_beta   90.00
_cell.angle_gamma   90.00
#
_symmetry.space_group_name_H-M   'P 1'
#
loop_
_entity.id
_entity.type
_entity.pdbx_description
1 polymer ?
#
loop_
_entity_poly.entity_id
_entity_poly.type
_entity_poly.pdbx_seq_one_letter_code
_entity_poly.pdbx_strand_id
1 'polypeptide(L)'
;MKKISGNKLLVKALREEGVDTMFGYPGACTIDLSDELYKQDYTKVILPRQEIALVHEADAYARSTGKVGVCLVTSGPGATNLVTGLATANYDSVPLVCFTGQVARHLIGNDAFQEVDIVGITRSITKYGVTVRNREDLGRILKEAFYIARTGRPGPVLIDLPKDVMAELGSA
;
A
#
# COMPACT_ATOMS: atom_id res chain seq x y z
N MET A 1 -8.20 -18.78 19.21
CA MET A 1 -7.77 -18.37 17.84
C MET A 1 -6.35 -17.84 17.92
N LYS A 2 -5.52 -18.12 16.90
CA LYS A 2 -4.14 -17.62 16.85
C LYS A 2 -4.18 -16.12 16.52
N LYS A 3 -3.57 -15.29 17.37
CA LYS A 3 -3.44 -13.85 17.09
C LYS A 3 -2.26 -13.61 16.15
N ILE A 4 -2.43 -12.71 15.18
CA ILE A 4 -1.38 -12.26 14.25
C ILE A 4 -1.33 -10.74 14.19
N SER A 5 -0.19 -10.17 13.83
CA SER A 5 -0.05 -8.73 13.63
C SER A 5 -0.78 -8.25 12.36
N GLY A 6 -1.05 -6.95 12.26
CA GLY A 6 -1.55 -6.33 11.04
C GLY A 6 -0.61 -6.55 9.86
N ASN A 7 0.72 -6.49 10.07
CA ASN A 7 1.72 -6.80 9.05
C ASN A 7 1.52 -8.21 8.46
N LYS A 8 1.37 -9.19 9.32
CA LYS A 8 1.15 -10.59 8.89
C LYS A 8 -0.23 -10.79 8.23
N LEU A 9 -1.25 -10.08 8.70
CA LEU A 9 -2.58 -10.10 8.09
C LEU A 9 -2.53 -9.54 6.66
N LEU A 10 -1.83 -8.42 6.45
CA LEU A 10 -1.65 -7.82 5.11
C LEU A 10 -0.95 -8.79 4.16
N VAL A 11 0.16 -9.39 4.57
CA VAL A 11 0.88 -10.37 3.73
C VAL A 11 -0.01 -11.56 3.36
N LYS A 12 -0.83 -12.04 4.30
CA LYS A 12 -1.80 -13.11 4.05
C LYS A 12 -2.87 -12.67 3.04
N ALA A 13 -3.40 -11.46 3.19
CA ALA A 13 -4.41 -10.91 2.29
C ALA A 13 -3.86 -10.67 0.87
N LEU A 14 -2.60 -10.23 0.72
CA LEU A 14 -1.95 -10.11 -0.59
C LEU A 14 -1.89 -11.46 -1.31
N ARG A 15 -1.60 -12.52 -0.60
CA ARG A 15 -1.62 -13.88 -1.16
C ARG A 15 -3.02 -14.30 -1.58
N GLU A 16 -4.05 -14.00 -0.80
CA GLU A 16 -5.46 -14.29 -1.13
C GLU A 16 -5.93 -13.51 -2.36
N GLU A 17 -5.44 -12.27 -2.56
CA GLU A 17 -5.71 -11.46 -3.76
C GLU A 17 -4.85 -11.86 -4.99
N GLY A 18 -3.99 -12.86 -4.84
CA GLY A 18 -3.17 -13.38 -5.94
C GLY A 18 -1.97 -12.50 -6.32
N VAL A 19 -1.46 -11.70 -5.39
CA VAL A 19 -0.31 -10.81 -5.60
C VAL A 19 0.97 -11.62 -5.59
N ASP A 20 1.46 -12.00 -6.75
CA ASP A 20 2.73 -12.72 -6.93
C ASP A 20 3.94 -11.78 -7.04
N THR A 21 3.73 -10.54 -7.41
CA THR A 21 4.77 -9.52 -7.58
C THR A 21 4.30 -8.19 -7.02
N MET A 22 5.15 -7.53 -6.26
CA MET A 22 4.95 -6.16 -5.80
C MET A 22 6.26 -5.37 -5.87
N PHE A 23 6.14 -4.06 -5.90
CA PHE A 23 7.25 -3.13 -5.97
C PHE A 23 7.34 -2.38 -4.63
N GLY A 24 8.44 -2.53 -3.92
CA GLY A 24 8.58 -2.04 -2.55
C GLY A 24 9.88 -1.29 -2.31
N TYR A 25 9.80 -0.19 -1.57
CA TYR A 25 10.97 0.52 -1.06
C TYR A 25 10.85 0.63 0.48
N PRO A 26 11.73 -0.04 1.24
CA PRO A 26 11.63 -0.08 2.70
C PRO A 26 11.95 1.27 3.33
N GLY A 27 11.33 1.53 4.48
CA GLY A 27 11.62 2.69 5.30
C GLY A 27 11.06 2.52 6.71
N ALA A 28 11.30 3.49 7.60
CA ALA A 28 11.06 3.37 9.03
C ALA A 28 9.63 2.94 9.42
N CYS A 29 8.62 3.38 8.66
CA CYS A 29 7.22 3.03 8.96
C CYS A 29 6.78 1.69 8.35
N THR A 30 7.57 1.08 7.45
CA THR A 30 7.23 -0.18 6.76
C THR A 30 8.23 -1.30 6.97
N ILE A 31 9.22 -1.11 7.85
CA ILE A 31 10.31 -2.10 8.03
C ILE A 31 9.80 -3.44 8.56
N ASP A 32 8.85 -3.41 9.51
CA ASP A 32 8.26 -4.63 10.07
C ASP A 32 7.41 -5.39 9.04
N LEU A 33 6.73 -4.65 8.14
CA LEU A 33 6.00 -5.24 7.03
C LEU A 33 6.96 -5.84 5.99
N SER A 34 8.06 -5.16 5.70
CA SER A 34 9.10 -5.67 4.80
C SER A 34 9.73 -6.95 5.35
N ASP A 35 9.92 -7.05 6.67
CA ASP A 35 10.40 -8.27 7.34
C ASP A 35 9.38 -9.42 7.22
N GLU A 36 8.08 -9.16 7.35
CA GLU A 36 7.05 -10.20 7.12
C GLU A 36 6.98 -10.62 5.65
N LEU A 37 7.17 -9.72 4.70
CA LEU A 37 7.28 -10.04 3.28
C LEU A 37 8.50 -10.90 2.97
N TYR A 38 9.62 -10.67 3.64
CA TYR A 38 10.84 -11.47 3.49
C TYR A 38 10.69 -12.93 3.98
N LYS A 39 9.80 -13.17 4.96
CA LYS A 39 9.57 -14.49 5.57
C LYS A 39 8.71 -15.43 4.73
N GLN A 40 8.23 -15.00 3.57
CA GLN A 40 7.38 -15.79 2.68
C GLN A 40 7.98 -15.85 1.27
N ASP A 41 7.55 -16.81 0.46
CA ASP A 41 8.08 -17.11 -0.87
C ASP A 41 7.05 -16.91 -2.01
N TYR A 42 5.82 -16.53 -1.68
CA TYR A 42 4.74 -16.39 -2.66
C TYR A 42 4.80 -15.06 -3.43
N THR A 43 4.96 -13.95 -2.72
CA THR A 43 5.02 -12.61 -3.32
C THR A 43 6.47 -12.18 -3.50
N LYS A 44 6.90 -12.01 -4.74
CA LYS A 44 8.21 -11.44 -5.05
C LYS A 44 8.19 -9.93 -4.85
N VAL A 45 9.09 -9.41 -4.03
CA VAL A 45 9.28 -7.97 -3.85
C VAL A 45 10.43 -7.49 -4.72
N ILE A 46 10.14 -6.55 -5.63
CA ILE A 46 11.13 -5.89 -6.48
C ILE A 46 11.48 -4.56 -5.83
N LEU A 47 12.78 -4.31 -5.65
CA LEU A 47 13.33 -3.10 -5.05
C LEU A 47 13.94 -2.20 -6.14
N PRO A 48 13.22 -1.19 -6.63
CA PRO A 48 13.79 -0.14 -7.48
C PRO A 48 14.71 0.81 -6.70
N ARG A 49 15.37 1.72 -7.39
CA ARG A 49 16.26 2.70 -6.74
C ARG A 49 15.53 3.93 -6.19
N GLN A 50 14.26 4.13 -6.55
CA GLN A 50 13.47 5.30 -6.19
C GLN A 50 11.97 4.98 -6.28
N GLU A 51 11.16 5.59 -5.43
CA GLU A 51 9.70 5.35 -5.36
C GLU A 51 8.96 5.85 -6.61
N ILE A 52 9.47 6.87 -7.30
CA ILE A 52 8.91 7.32 -8.59
C ILE A 52 9.04 6.20 -9.63
N ALA A 53 10.21 5.59 -9.75
CA ALA A 53 10.40 4.44 -10.63
C ALA A 53 9.52 3.26 -10.22
N LEU A 54 9.42 3.01 -8.92
CA LEU A 54 8.63 1.93 -8.32
C LEU A 54 7.16 1.97 -8.77
N VAL A 55 6.51 3.11 -8.69
CA VAL A 55 5.09 3.22 -9.09
C VAL A 55 4.91 3.07 -10.61
N HIS A 56 5.87 3.53 -11.41
CA HIS A 56 5.84 3.32 -12.86
C HIS A 56 6.13 1.86 -13.25
N GLU A 57 6.97 1.15 -12.50
CA GLU A 57 7.17 -0.30 -12.69
C GLU A 57 5.89 -1.08 -12.37
N ALA A 58 5.18 -0.71 -11.30
CA ALA A 58 3.88 -1.30 -10.98
C ALA A 58 2.81 -1.01 -12.05
N ASP A 59 2.81 0.21 -12.60
CA ASP A 59 1.95 0.60 -13.74
C ASP A 59 2.26 -0.27 -14.97
N ALA A 60 3.52 -0.38 -15.34
CA ALA A 60 3.95 -1.21 -16.48
C ALA A 60 3.61 -2.69 -16.26
N TYR A 61 3.78 -3.20 -15.04
CA TYR A 61 3.37 -4.56 -14.68
C TYR A 61 1.87 -4.78 -14.87
N ALA A 62 1.04 -3.83 -14.40
CA ALA A 62 -0.41 -3.93 -14.56
C ALA A 62 -0.82 -3.94 -16.04
N ARG A 63 -0.22 -3.07 -16.86
CA ARG A 63 -0.48 -3.00 -18.32
C ARG A 63 -0.07 -4.28 -19.03
N SER A 64 1.08 -4.85 -18.69
CA SER A 64 1.65 -6.01 -19.39
C SER A 64 1.00 -7.34 -18.98
N THR A 65 0.50 -7.45 -17.75
CA THR A 65 -0.04 -8.70 -17.21
C THR A 65 -1.55 -8.74 -17.09
N GLY A 66 -2.23 -7.59 -17.11
CA GLY A 66 -3.64 -7.45 -16.79
C GLY A 66 -3.99 -7.62 -15.31
N LYS A 67 -2.98 -7.73 -14.44
CA LYS A 67 -3.14 -7.81 -12.98
C LYS A 67 -3.13 -6.42 -12.35
N VAL A 68 -3.52 -6.34 -11.08
CA VAL A 68 -3.36 -5.11 -10.30
C VAL A 68 -1.89 -4.92 -9.95
N GLY A 69 -1.33 -3.75 -10.25
CA GLY A 69 0.02 -3.37 -9.81
C GLY A 69 0.01 -3.01 -8.34
N VAL A 70 0.99 -3.48 -7.57
CA VAL A 70 1.04 -3.28 -6.12
C VAL A 70 2.33 -2.57 -5.72
N CYS A 71 2.18 -1.49 -4.95
CA CYS A 71 3.29 -0.69 -4.42
C CYS A 71 3.32 -0.72 -2.90
N LEU A 72 4.53 -0.64 -2.33
CA LEU A 72 4.74 -0.41 -0.91
C LEU A 72 5.87 0.60 -0.71
N VAL A 73 5.58 1.71 -0.04
CA VAL A 73 6.55 2.75 0.30
C VAL A 73 6.38 3.22 1.73
N THR A 74 7.40 3.86 2.29
CA THR A 74 7.32 4.47 3.62
C THR A 74 6.49 5.76 3.64
N SER A 75 6.35 6.37 4.80
CA SER A 75 5.65 7.65 5.01
C SER A 75 6.40 8.85 4.41
N GLY A 76 5.76 10.01 4.45
CA GLY A 76 6.35 11.29 4.07
C GLY A 76 6.93 11.30 2.66
N PRO A 77 8.25 11.49 2.50
CA PRO A 77 8.87 11.60 1.17
C PRO A 77 8.71 10.34 0.32
N GLY A 78 8.66 9.14 0.92
CA GLY A 78 8.38 7.91 0.19
C GLY A 78 6.98 7.90 -0.40
N ALA A 79 5.98 8.29 0.40
CA ALA A 79 4.60 8.38 -0.04
C ALA A 79 4.38 9.46 -1.11
N THR A 80 4.94 10.66 -0.94
CA THR A 80 4.78 11.76 -1.90
C THR A 80 5.44 11.48 -3.24
N ASN A 81 6.48 10.66 -3.30
CA ASN A 81 7.08 10.21 -4.55
C ASN A 81 6.15 9.34 -5.42
N LEU A 82 5.06 8.82 -4.89
CA LEU A 82 4.05 8.09 -5.69
C LEU A 82 3.15 9.01 -6.53
N VAL A 83 3.05 10.29 -6.21
CA VAL A 83 2.04 11.22 -6.77
C VAL A 83 2.05 11.23 -8.30
N THR A 84 3.21 11.34 -8.94
CA THR A 84 3.32 11.33 -10.41
C THR A 84 2.77 10.03 -11.02
N GLY A 85 3.16 8.90 -10.48
CA GLY A 85 2.70 7.60 -10.99
C GLY A 85 1.20 7.35 -10.72
N LEU A 86 0.69 7.77 -9.56
CA LEU A 86 -0.75 7.72 -9.25
C LEU A 86 -1.55 8.58 -10.24
N ALA A 87 -1.09 9.79 -10.55
CA ALA A 87 -1.74 10.65 -11.54
C ALA A 87 -1.74 9.99 -12.92
N THR A 88 -0.61 9.45 -13.37
CA THR A 88 -0.50 8.70 -14.63
C THR A 88 -1.50 7.54 -14.68
N ALA A 89 -1.50 6.69 -13.66
CA ALA A 89 -2.39 5.53 -13.57
C ALA A 89 -3.88 5.93 -13.55
N ASN A 90 -4.23 7.03 -12.89
CA ASN A 90 -5.59 7.54 -12.85
C ASN A 90 -6.08 8.02 -14.21
N TYR A 91 -5.26 8.77 -14.95
CA TYR A 91 -5.63 9.25 -16.29
C TYR A 91 -5.69 8.12 -17.32
N ASP A 92 -4.80 7.16 -17.22
CA ASP A 92 -4.71 6.04 -18.16
C ASP A 92 -5.57 4.82 -17.75
N SER A 93 -6.31 4.92 -16.64
CA SER A 93 -7.18 3.85 -16.15
C SER A 93 -6.43 2.55 -15.81
N VAL A 94 -5.26 2.66 -15.18
CA VAL A 94 -4.43 1.52 -14.78
C VAL A 94 -4.75 1.13 -13.34
N PRO A 95 -5.10 -0.14 -13.06
CA PRO A 95 -5.43 -0.59 -11.71
C PRO A 95 -4.16 -0.72 -10.86
N LEU A 96 -4.04 0.11 -9.84
CA LEU A 96 -2.98 0.04 -8.83
C LEU A 96 -3.55 -0.03 -7.42
N VAL A 97 -2.88 -0.75 -6.53
CA VAL A 97 -3.07 -0.66 -5.07
C VAL A 97 -1.74 -0.26 -4.45
N CYS A 98 -1.70 0.95 -3.91
CA CYS A 98 -0.49 1.53 -3.32
C CYS A 98 -0.64 1.59 -1.80
N PHE A 99 0.29 0.94 -1.10
CA PHE A 99 0.41 0.99 0.35
C PHE A 99 1.46 2.02 0.74
N THR A 100 1.09 2.94 1.61
CA THR A 100 2.01 3.89 2.22
C THR A 100 2.14 3.59 3.71
N GLY A 101 3.34 3.62 4.24
CA GLY A 101 3.52 3.66 5.68
C GLY A 101 3.07 4.99 6.26
N GLN A 102 2.62 4.99 7.50
CA GLN A 102 2.27 6.20 8.22
C GLN A 102 2.82 6.13 9.65
N VAL A 103 3.05 7.28 10.25
CA VAL A 103 3.40 7.38 11.67
C VAL A 103 2.30 6.78 12.55
N ALA A 104 2.60 6.47 13.80
CA ALA A 104 1.59 5.96 14.74
C ALA A 104 0.40 6.93 14.86
N ARG A 105 -0.82 6.40 15.02
CA ARG A 105 -2.08 7.18 15.03
C ARG A 105 -2.07 8.42 15.92
N HIS A 106 -1.43 8.35 17.08
CA HIS A 106 -1.36 9.47 18.03
C HIS A 106 -0.42 10.59 17.59
N LEU A 107 0.41 10.36 16.57
CA LEU A 107 1.33 11.35 16.00
C LEU A 107 0.73 12.04 14.77
N ILE A 108 -0.31 11.48 14.15
CA ILE A 108 -0.92 12.04 12.94
C ILE A 108 -1.51 13.42 13.24
N GLY A 109 -1.15 14.43 12.44
CA GLY A 109 -1.55 15.81 12.63
C GLY A 109 -0.68 16.61 13.60
N ASN A 110 0.48 16.09 14.00
CA ASN A 110 1.39 16.76 14.92
C ASN A 110 2.76 17.07 14.30
N ASP A 111 2.82 17.16 12.98
CA ASP A 111 4.07 17.44 12.23
C ASP A 111 5.23 16.50 12.62
N ALA A 112 4.90 15.22 12.82
CA ALA A 112 5.90 14.22 13.19
C ALA A 112 6.91 13.99 12.05
N PHE A 113 8.08 13.44 12.39
CA PHE A 113 9.11 13.15 11.40
C PHE A 113 8.58 12.26 10.28
N GLN A 114 8.71 12.73 9.04
CA GLN A 114 8.21 12.08 7.83
C GLN A 114 6.68 11.81 7.82
N GLU A 115 5.91 12.60 8.55
CA GLU A 115 4.45 12.60 8.44
C GLU A 115 4.01 13.42 7.21
N VAL A 116 2.94 12.94 6.54
CA VAL A 116 2.23 13.70 5.51
C VAL A 116 0.79 13.18 5.39
N ASP A 117 -0.17 14.06 5.11
CA ASP A 117 -1.54 13.67 4.73
C ASP A 117 -1.56 13.20 3.27
N ILE A 118 -1.04 12.01 3.03
CA ILE A 118 -0.95 11.45 1.67
C ILE A 118 -2.33 11.18 1.08
N VAL A 119 -3.32 10.82 1.87
CA VAL A 119 -4.70 10.61 1.42
C VAL A 119 -5.30 11.92 0.92
N GLY A 120 -5.09 13.03 1.64
CA GLY A 120 -5.50 14.36 1.20
C GLY A 120 -4.81 14.80 -0.08
N ILE A 121 -3.49 14.62 -0.18
CA ILE A 121 -2.68 14.98 -1.36
C ILE A 121 -3.16 14.21 -2.60
N THR A 122 -3.46 12.93 -2.47
CA THR A 122 -3.77 12.05 -3.61
C THR A 122 -5.26 11.94 -3.93
N ARG A 123 -6.12 12.62 -3.20
CA ARG A 123 -7.59 12.52 -3.32
C ARG A 123 -8.10 12.73 -4.75
N SER A 124 -7.53 13.67 -5.50
CA SER A 124 -7.96 13.99 -6.87
C SER A 124 -7.40 13.04 -7.94
N ILE A 125 -6.45 12.19 -7.60
CA ILE A 125 -5.74 11.30 -8.52
C ILE A 125 -5.84 9.83 -8.11
N THR A 126 -6.77 9.49 -7.22
CA THR A 126 -7.08 8.12 -6.81
C THR A 126 -8.59 7.87 -6.85
N LYS A 127 -8.99 6.65 -7.11
CA LYS A 127 -10.40 6.25 -7.01
C LYS A 127 -10.88 6.17 -5.56
N TYR A 128 -9.98 5.77 -4.68
CA TYR A 128 -10.22 5.62 -3.25
C TYR A 128 -8.90 5.78 -2.50
N GLY A 129 -8.97 6.44 -1.36
CA GLY A 129 -7.84 6.59 -0.46
C GLY A 129 -8.32 6.54 0.99
N VAL A 130 -7.64 5.79 1.85
CA VAL A 130 -8.00 5.66 3.26
C VAL A 130 -6.78 5.42 4.14
N THR A 131 -6.77 6.07 5.32
CA THR A 131 -5.85 5.72 6.41
C THR A 131 -6.54 4.69 7.31
N VAL A 132 -5.93 3.52 7.48
CA VAL A 132 -6.47 2.44 8.31
C VAL A 132 -6.42 2.83 9.79
N ARG A 133 -7.57 2.99 10.43
CA ARG A 133 -7.64 3.43 11.84
C ARG A 133 -7.71 2.27 12.83
N ASN A 134 -8.27 1.14 12.42
CA ASN A 134 -8.43 -0.05 13.26
C ASN A 134 -7.89 -1.27 12.53
N ARG A 135 -7.17 -2.11 13.24
CA ARG A 135 -6.62 -3.35 12.68
C ARG A 135 -7.71 -4.31 12.17
N GLU A 136 -8.84 -4.34 12.83
CA GLU A 136 -9.97 -5.22 12.48
C GLU A 136 -10.56 -4.89 11.10
N ASP A 137 -10.45 -3.64 10.66
CA ASP A 137 -10.93 -3.20 9.35
C ASP A 137 -9.96 -3.56 8.21
N LEU A 138 -8.71 -3.91 8.52
CA LEU A 138 -7.65 -4.07 7.52
C LEU A 138 -8.02 -5.10 6.44
N GLY A 139 -8.52 -6.28 6.82
CA GLY A 139 -8.89 -7.31 5.85
C GLY A 139 -10.01 -6.89 4.91
N ARG A 140 -11.03 -6.18 5.43
CA ARG A 140 -12.13 -5.63 4.63
C ARG A 140 -11.61 -4.55 3.68
N ILE A 141 -10.83 -3.59 4.19
CA ILE A 141 -10.25 -2.49 3.40
C ILE A 141 -9.39 -3.03 2.26
N LEU A 142 -8.58 -4.06 2.51
CA LEU A 142 -7.75 -4.68 1.47
C LEU A 142 -8.60 -5.28 0.34
N LYS A 143 -9.63 -6.06 0.66
CA LYS A 143 -10.55 -6.59 -0.37
C LYS A 143 -11.24 -5.49 -1.16
N GLU A 144 -11.73 -4.46 -0.48
CA GLU A 144 -12.34 -3.29 -1.12
C GLU A 144 -11.35 -2.58 -2.06
N ALA A 145 -10.09 -2.40 -1.64
CA ALA A 145 -9.05 -1.76 -2.42
C ALA A 145 -8.82 -2.46 -3.76
N PHE A 146 -8.63 -3.77 -3.75
CA PHE A 146 -8.44 -4.55 -4.98
C PHE A 146 -9.70 -4.59 -5.85
N TYR A 147 -10.87 -4.68 -5.23
CA TYR A 147 -12.14 -4.61 -5.95
C TYR A 147 -12.32 -3.24 -6.64
N ILE A 148 -12.12 -2.14 -5.92
CA ILE A 148 -12.27 -0.78 -6.46
C ILE A 148 -11.26 -0.51 -7.57
N ALA A 149 -10.00 -0.95 -7.40
CA ALA A 149 -8.95 -0.72 -8.38
C ALA A 149 -9.28 -1.30 -9.75
N ARG A 150 -9.89 -2.51 -9.81
CA ARG A 150 -10.15 -3.26 -11.05
C ARG A 150 -11.57 -3.15 -11.61
N THR A 151 -12.53 -2.58 -10.86
CA THR A 151 -13.94 -2.54 -11.29
C THR A 151 -14.35 -1.19 -11.83
N GLY A 152 -15.37 -1.19 -12.71
CA GLY A 152 -15.79 0.01 -13.45
C GLY A 152 -14.64 0.52 -14.32
N ARG A 153 -14.38 1.83 -14.31
CA ARG A 153 -13.14 2.39 -14.85
C ARG A 153 -12.00 2.01 -13.91
N PRO A 154 -11.03 1.19 -14.33
CA PRO A 154 -9.88 0.86 -13.48
C PRO A 154 -9.10 2.10 -13.06
N GLY A 155 -8.35 2.00 -11.97
CA GLY A 155 -7.54 3.13 -11.51
C GLY A 155 -6.87 2.86 -10.16
N PRO A 156 -6.06 3.80 -9.69
CA PRO A 156 -5.28 3.64 -8.47
C PRO A 156 -6.12 3.81 -7.21
N VAL A 157 -5.73 3.03 -6.19
CA VAL A 157 -6.24 3.08 -4.82
C VAL A 157 -5.05 3.24 -3.88
N LEU A 158 -5.18 4.06 -2.84
CA LEU A 158 -4.14 4.28 -1.84
C LEU A 158 -4.63 3.87 -0.45
N ILE A 159 -3.85 3.03 0.21
CA ILE A 159 -4.09 2.57 1.59
C ILE A 159 -2.92 3.01 2.46
N ASP A 160 -3.21 3.91 3.39
CA ASP A 160 -2.23 4.46 4.32
C ASP A 160 -2.25 3.68 5.64
N LEU A 161 -1.09 3.18 6.06
CA LEU A 161 -0.91 2.15 7.08
C LEU A 161 -0.17 2.70 8.31
N PRO A 162 -0.87 3.16 9.36
CA PRO A 162 -0.23 3.59 10.60
C PRO A 162 0.56 2.45 11.26
N LYS A 163 1.80 2.73 11.65
CA LYS A 163 2.74 1.73 12.17
C LYS A 163 2.21 0.97 13.37
N ASP A 164 1.52 1.64 14.29
CA ASP A 164 0.92 1.03 15.48
C ASP A 164 -0.24 0.08 15.14
N VAL A 165 -1.09 0.43 14.17
CA VAL A 165 -2.16 -0.46 13.67
C VAL A 165 -1.57 -1.73 13.07
N MET A 166 -0.48 -1.60 12.31
CA MET A 166 0.19 -2.73 11.69
C MET A 166 0.89 -3.65 12.69
N ALA A 167 1.30 -3.12 13.84
CA ALA A 167 1.89 -3.89 14.94
C ALA A 167 0.85 -4.58 15.84
N GLU A 168 -0.39 -4.10 15.88
CA GLU A 168 -1.45 -4.67 16.74
C GLU A 168 -1.71 -6.14 16.45
N LEU A 169 -1.91 -6.92 17.54
CA LEU A 169 -2.27 -8.33 17.48
C LEU A 169 -3.78 -8.53 17.56
N GLY A 170 -4.35 -9.25 16.62
CA GLY A 170 -5.77 -9.59 16.59
C GLY A 170 -6.03 -10.91 15.89
N SER A 171 -7.29 -11.27 15.69
CA SER A 171 -7.68 -12.52 14.99
C SER A 171 -7.07 -12.59 13.57
N ALA A 172 -6.76 -13.84 13.17
CA ALA A 172 -6.22 -14.14 11.85
C ALA A 172 -7.30 -14.13 10.77
#